data_c0e954f3f8f84dca204d0ba6d4500cb2
#
_entry.id   c0e954f3f8f84dca204d0ba6d4500cb2
#
_cell.length_a   1.000
_cell.length_b   1.000
_cell.length_c   1.000
_cell.angle_alpha   90.00
_cell.angle_beta   90.00
_cell.angle_gamma   90.00
#
_symmetry.space_group_name_H-M   'P 1'
#
loop_
_entity.id
_entity.type
_entity.pdbx_description
1 polymer ?
#
loop_
_entity_poly.entity_id
_entity_poly.type
_entity_poly.pdbx_seq_one_letter_code
_entity_poly.pdbx_strand_id
1 'polypeptide(L)'
;MTMTDTTKLQAHDKAFANMHQLSIDMAKTRLQLEGKVSSIFDEEQLQATLDSQLRDFDAWNYIATLIEKDYGKHSYVDEILGYQRDYDFAAEG
;
A
#
# COMPACT_ATOMS: atom_id res chain seq x y z
N MET A 1 -19.95 5.50 16.06
CA MET A 1 -19.90 4.05 16.28
C MET A 1 -18.44 3.62 16.42
N THR A 2 -18.13 2.91 17.50
CA THR A 2 -16.76 2.45 17.74
C THR A 2 -16.53 1.14 17.00
N MET A 3 -15.46 1.09 16.19
CA MET A 3 -15.10 -0.16 15.52
C MET A 3 -14.62 -1.19 16.54
N THR A 4 -14.98 -2.45 16.33
CA THR A 4 -14.45 -3.56 17.13
C THR A 4 -12.97 -3.78 16.79
N ASP A 5 -12.23 -4.44 17.67
CA ASP A 5 -10.83 -4.77 17.43
C ASP A 5 -10.65 -5.60 16.16
N THR A 6 -11.52 -6.58 15.95
CA THR A 6 -11.49 -7.41 14.74
C THR A 6 -11.69 -6.56 13.49
N THR A 7 -12.63 -5.61 13.51
CA THR A 7 -12.92 -4.74 12.38
C THR A 7 -11.70 -3.84 12.06
N LYS A 8 -11.03 -3.31 13.09
CA LYS A 8 -9.82 -2.49 12.90
C LYS A 8 -8.69 -3.30 12.31
N LEU A 9 -8.48 -4.53 12.77
CA LEU A 9 -7.45 -5.41 12.23
C LEU A 9 -7.73 -5.78 10.77
N GLN A 10 -8.98 -6.06 10.44
CA GLN A 10 -9.38 -6.34 9.06
C GLN A 10 -9.16 -5.12 8.16
N ALA A 11 -9.49 -3.92 8.66
CA ALA A 11 -9.26 -2.68 7.91
C ALA A 11 -7.76 -2.44 7.69
N HIS A 12 -6.93 -2.74 8.68
CA HIS A 12 -5.48 -2.63 8.58
C HIS A 12 -4.93 -3.59 7.54
N ASP A 13 -5.36 -4.85 7.59
CA ASP A 13 -4.96 -5.86 6.60
C ASP A 13 -5.36 -5.44 5.18
N LYS A 14 -6.55 -4.91 5.02
CA LYS A 14 -7.05 -4.43 3.74
C LYS A 14 -6.22 -3.24 3.25
N ALA A 15 -5.87 -2.32 4.13
CA ALA A 15 -5.02 -1.18 3.79
C ALA A 15 -3.65 -1.66 3.29
N PHE A 16 -3.02 -2.60 3.98
CA PHE A 16 -1.74 -3.17 3.53
C PHE A 16 -1.86 -3.91 2.21
N ALA A 17 -2.91 -4.70 2.02
CA ALA A 17 -3.14 -5.41 0.76
C ALA A 17 -3.28 -4.43 -0.41
N ASN A 18 -4.02 -3.34 -0.21
CA ASN A 18 -4.19 -2.31 -1.22
C ASN A 18 -2.89 -1.56 -1.50
N MET A 19 -2.11 -1.25 -0.47
CA MET A 19 -0.79 -0.61 -0.62
C MET A 19 0.16 -1.50 -1.39
N HIS A 20 0.16 -2.79 -1.10
CA HIS A 20 0.99 -3.76 -1.81
C HIS A 20 0.63 -3.82 -3.29
N GLN A 21 -0.66 -3.93 -3.59
CA GLN A 21 -1.12 -3.94 -4.99
C GLN A 21 -0.77 -2.64 -5.71
N LEU A 22 -0.96 -1.51 -5.04
CA LEU A 22 -0.59 -0.20 -5.60
C LEU A 22 0.91 -0.10 -5.89
N SER A 23 1.75 -0.66 -5.02
CA SER A 23 3.20 -0.64 -5.24
C SER A 23 3.59 -1.43 -6.49
N ILE A 24 2.91 -2.56 -6.75
CA ILE A 24 3.09 -3.35 -7.97
C ILE A 24 2.65 -2.52 -9.19
N ASP A 25 1.48 -1.91 -9.11
CA ASP A 25 0.91 -1.11 -10.21
C ASP A 25 1.78 0.11 -10.52
N MET A 26 2.29 0.78 -9.48
CA MET A 26 3.19 1.92 -9.65
C MET A 26 4.51 1.50 -10.31
N ALA A 27 5.06 0.35 -9.93
CA ALA A 27 6.28 -0.17 -10.56
C ALA A 27 6.06 -0.42 -12.05
N LYS A 28 4.91 -1.00 -12.40
CA LYS A 28 4.51 -1.22 -13.79
C LYS A 28 4.41 0.09 -14.58
N THR A 29 3.74 1.08 -13.99
CA THR A 29 3.59 2.40 -14.62
C THR A 29 4.95 3.07 -14.83
N ARG A 30 5.86 2.96 -13.87
CA ARG A 30 7.22 3.50 -13.99
C ARG A 30 7.99 2.84 -15.12
N LEU A 31 7.88 1.52 -15.24
CA LEU A 31 8.55 0.79 -16.33
C LEU A 31 8.03 1.24 -17.70
N GLN A 32 6.73 1.51 -17.80
CA GLN A 32 6.13 2.04 -19.02
C GLN A 32 6.62 3.45 -19.32
N LEU A 33 6.74 4.30 -18.31
CA LEU A 33 7.27 5.66 -18.45
C LEU A 33 8.74 5.66 -18.88
N GLU A 34 9.51 4.69 -18.39
CA GLU A 34 10.92 4.53 -18.77
C GLU A 34 11.12 3.89 -20.15
N GLY A 35 10.03 3.46 -20.79
CA GLY A 35 10.07 2.81 -22.09
C GLY A 35 10.53 1.36 -22.05
N LYS A 36 10.64 0.76 -20.87
CA LYS A 36 11.06 -0.64 -20.72
C LYS A 36 9.94 -1.64 -20.99
N VAL A 37 8.70 -1.18 -20.90
CA VAL A 37 7.50 -1.98 -21.18
C VAL A 37 6.60 -1.17 -22.11
N SER A 38 6.04 -1.83 -23.11
CA SER A 38 5.13 -1.19 -24.06
C SER A 38 3.84 -0.74 -23.38
N SER A 39 3.33 0.41 -23.83
CA SER A 39 2.06 0.93 -23.35
C SER A 39 1.28 1.55 -24.50
N ILE A 40 -0.05 1.41 -24.45
CA ILE A 40 -0.97 2.11 -25.34
C ILE A 40 -1.23 3.55 -24.90
N PHE A 41 -0.81 3.89 -23.67
CA PHE A 41 -0.99 5.22 -23.10
C PHE A 41 0.24 6.07 -23.37
N ASP A 42 0.03 7.37 -23.59
CA ASP A 42 1.13 8.31 -23.75
C ASP A 42 1.74 8.68 -22.38
N GLU A 43 2.86 9.42 -22.42
CA GLU A 43 3.60 9.82 -21.23
C GLU A 43 2.74 10.62 -20.25
N GLU A 44 1.91 11.54 -20.77
CA GLU A 44 1.02 12.36 -19.96
C GLU A 44 -0.01 11.51 -19.20
N GLN A 45 -0.61 10.55 -19.89
CA GLN A 45 -1.57 9.62 -19.30
C GLN A 45 -0.91 8.73 -18.24
N LEU A 46 0.29 8.23 -18.54
CA LEU A 46 1.04 7.40 -17.59
C LEU A 46 1.43 8.19 -16.34
N GLN A 47 1.84 9.45 -16.51
CA GLN A 47 2.18 10.30 -15.38
C GLN A 47 0.94 10.58 -14.51
N ALA A 48 -0.20 10.86 -15.12
CA ALA A 48 -1.45 11.06 -14.41
C ALA A 48 -1.87 9.81 -13.64
N THR A 49 -1.69 8.63 -14.24
CA THR A 49 -1.96 7.35 -13.59
C THR A 49 -1.04 7.15 -12.38
N LEU A 50 0.24 7.42 -12.53
CA LEU A 50 1.20 7.31 -11.43
C LEU A 50 0.85 8.25 -10.28
N ASP A 51 0.51 9.49 -10.59
CA ASP A 51 0.10 10.49 -9.58
C ASP A 51 -1.13 10.03 -8.80
N SER A 52 -2.11 9.46 -9.50
CA SER A 52 -3.32 8.90 -8.89
C SER A 52 -2.98 7.71 -7.98
N GLN A 53 -2.12 6.82 -8.44
CA GLN A 53 -1.66 5.66 -7.67
C GLN A 53 -0.93 6.10 -6.40
N LEU A 54 -0.08 7.12 -6.49
CA LEU A 54 0.63 7.66 -5.33
C LEU A 54 -0.33 8.27 -4.30
N ARG A 55 -1.35 8.99 -4.75
CA ARG A 55 -2.37 9.55 -3.85
C ARG A 55 -3.16 8.46 -3.14
N ASP A 56 -3.54 7.42 -3.86
CA ASP A 56 -4.25 6.29 -3.28
C ASP A 56 -3.37 5.54 -2.26
N PHE A 57 -2.11 5.35 -2.59
CA PHE A 57 -1.14 4.75 -1.69
C PHE A 57 -1.02 5.55 -0.38
N ASP A 58 -0.89 6.86 -0.49
CA ASP A 58 -0.79 7.74 0.67
C ASP A 58 -2.06 7.70 1.52
N ALA A 59 -3.23 7.63 0.88
CA ALA A 59 -4.51 7.53 1.58
C ALA A 59 -4.60 6.23 2.40
N TRP A 60 -4.22 5.11 1.81
CA TRP A 60 -4.23 3.82 2.53
C TRP A 60 -3.18 3.80 3.64
N ASN A 61 -2.02 4.40 3.40
CA ASN A 61 -0.98 4.54 4.42
C ASN A 61 -1.47 5.36 5.61
N TYR A 62 -2.20 6.43 5.35
CA TYR A 62 -2.81 7.25 6.40
C TYR A 62 -3.79 6.43 7.24
N ILE A 63 -4.67 5.66 6.60
CA ILE A 63 -5.63 4.78 7.27
C ILE A 63 -4.90 3.74 8.14
N ALA A 64 -3.89 3.08 7.58
CA ALA A 64 -3.09 2.11 8.33
C ALA A 64 -2.42 2.74 9.54
N THR A 65 -1.86 3.94 9.37
CA THR A 65 -1.19 4.68 10.45
C THR A 65 -2.16 5.04 11.57
N LEU A 66 -3.38 5.45 11.24
CA LEU A 66 -4.40 5.75 12.25
C LEU A 66 -4.76 4.52 13.07
N ILE A 67 -4.92 3.38 12.39
CA ILE A 67 -5.23 2.13 13.07
C ILE A 67 -4.07 1.70 13.97
N GLU A 68 -2.84 1.83 13.50
CA GLU A 68 -1.63 1.53 14.27
C GLU A 68 -1.54 2.38 15.53
N LYS A 69 -1.89 3.65 15.45
CA LYS A 69 -1.90 4.55 16.61
C LYS A 69 -2.91 4.11 17.65
N ASP A 70 -4.09 3.68 17.21
CA ASP A 70 -5.14 3.16 18.09
C ASP A 70 -4.67 1.91 18.83
N TYR A 71 -3.88 1.09 18.16
CA TYR A 71 -3.37 -0.17 18.69
C TYR A 71 -1.93 -0.09 19.17
N GLY A 72 -1.33 1.08 19.22
CA GLY A 72 0.11 1.29 19.38
C GLY A 72 0.85 0.55 20.49
N LYS A 73 0.12 -0.15 21.36
CA LYS A 73 0.68 -0.99 22.43
C LYS A 73 0.13 -2.42 22.36
N HIS A 74 -0.57 -2.79 21.29
CA HIS A 74 -1.23 -4.07 21.18
C HIS A 74 -0.37 -5.04 20.38
N SER A 75 -0.14 -6.24 20.92
CA SER A 75 0.73 -7.25 20.31
C SER A 75 0.28 -7.70 18.91
N TYR A 76 -1.01 -7.61 18.63
CA TYR A 76 -1.54 -7.98 17.31
C TYR A 76 -1.04 -7.08 16.20
N VAL A 77 -0.95 -5.78 16.46
CA VAL A 77 -0.47 -4.82 15.46
C VAL A 77 1.00 -5.03 15.18
N ASP A 78 1.80 -5.23 16.24
CA ASP A 78 3.23 -5.52 16.11
C ASP A 78 3.46 -6.81 15.31
N GLU A 79 2.63 -7.82 15.54
CA GLU A 79 2.69 -9.09 14.81
C GLU A 79 2.39 -8.89 13.31
N ILE A 80 1.32 -8.16 12.98
CA ILE A 80 0.95 -7.87 11.60
C ILE A 80 2.04 -7.04 10.91
N LEU A 81 2.55 -6.02 11.57
CA LEU A 81 3.63 -5.19 11.06
C LEU A 81 4.92 -6.00 10.86
N GLY A 82 5.21 -6.92 11.77
CA GLY A 82 6.34 -7.84 11.65
C GLY A 82 6.25 -8.69 10.41
N TYR A 83 5.10 -9.28 10.14
CA TYR A 83 4.86 -10.07 8.93
C TYR A 83 5.06 -9.23 7.66
N GLN A 84 4.54 -8.01 7.65
CA GLN A 84 4.64 -7.15 6.48
C GLN A 84 6.09 -6.74 6.22
N ARG A 85 6.85 -6.42 7.26
CA ARG A 85 8.27 -6.10 7.14
C ARG A 85 9.07 -7.28 6.61
N ASP A 86 8.83 -8.48 7.12
CA ASP A 86 9.49 -9.69 6.67
C ASP A 86 9.18 -9.97 5.20
N TYR A 87 7.95 -9.75 4.79
CA TYR A 87 7.52 -9.90 3.41
C TYR A 87 8.23 -8.89 2.49
N ASP A 88 8.31 -7.63 2.90
CA ASP A 88 8.97 -6.58 2.13
C ASP A 88 10.47 -6.88 1.98
N PHE A 89 11.12 -7.37 3.02
CA PHE A 89 12.50 -7.82 2.97
C PHE A 89 12.69 -8.96 1.98
N ALA A 90 11.79 -9.92 1.98
CA ALA A 90 11.83 -11.05 1.04
C ALA A 90 11.64 -10.58 -0.40
N ALA A 91 10.81 -9.58 -0.63
CA ALA A 91 10.55 -9.01 -1.95
C ALA A 91 11.75 -8.20 -2.47
N GLU A 92 12.51 -7.57 -1.59
CA GLU A 92 13.71 -6.79 -1.94
C GLU A 92 14.94 -7.68 -2.11
N GLY A 93 14.93 -8.82 -1.48
CA GLY A 93 16.02 -9.78 -1.55
C GLY A 93 16.00 -10.57 -2.83
#